data_671e55d06f4c5b4ca5ad1db0362737f0
#
_entry.id   671e55d06f4c5b4ca5ad1db0362737f0
#
_cell.length_a   1.000
_cell.length_b   1.000
_cell.length_c   1.000
_cell.angle_alpha   90.00
_cell.angle_beta   90.00
_cell.angle_gamma   90.00
#
_symmetry.space_group_name_H-M   'P 1'
#
loop_
_entity.id
_entity.type
_entity.pdbx_description
1 polymer ?
#
loop_
_entity_poly.entity_id
_entity_poly.type
_entity_poly.pdbx_seq_one_letter_code
_entity_poly.pdbx_strand_id
1 'polypeptide(L)'
;VSVFCNPKNTLAIIKNSIDYNLPCWNMEKLPKPKKKFTRFGWVGGIHHEQDLRYFSGVPHFVNQRVGRENIRWDFFGHPPANTPPGDWQYDVWKKYKDIILRGFKGGKNWDIHYAQTPDRYGQMFTAMDVALAPLEMNDFNDSKSEIKVAECGRYKIPLVATNCGAYDEWIVDGETGFLIAPDKPITEWVRILSICAKNPGLVKRMGENLHKLTEENFDMNKVVGQRLALYEEC
;
A
#
# COMPACT_ATOMS: atom_id res chain seq x y z
N VAL A 1 -3.89 -10.94 -12.66
CA VAL A 1 -3.16 -11.39 -13.87
C VAL A 1 -4.20 -11.96 -14.82
N SER A 2 -4.38 -11.35 -16.01
CA SER A 2 -5.25 -11.89 -17.05
C SER A 2 -4.46 -12.91 -17.85
N VAL A 3 -4.88 -14.16 -17.80
CA VAL A 3 -4.27 -15.25 -18.56
C VAL A 3 -5.08 -15.48 -19.83
N PHE A 4 -4.46 -15.35 -20.99
CA PHE A 4 -5.07 -15.61 -22.28
C PHE A 4 -4.41 -16.82 -22.92
N CYS A 5 -5.21 -17.79 -23.35
CA CYS A 5 -4.75 -18.92 -24.15
C CYS A 5 -5.04 -18.65 -25.61
N ASN A 6 -4.01 -18.61 -26.42
CA ASN A 6 -4.12 -18.58 -27.88
C ASN A 6 -4.40 -20.00 -28.39
N PRO A 7 -5.06 -20.19 -29.57
CA PRO A 7 -5.28 -21.50 -30.18
C PRO A 7 -4.01 -22.35 -30.41
N LYS A 8 -2.83 -21.73 -30.39
CA LYS A 8 -1.52 -22.39 -30.46
C LYS A 8 -0.97 -22.79 -29.08
N ASN A 9 -1.78 -22.80 -28.02
CA ASN A 9 -1.37 -23.09 -26.64
C ASN A 9 -0.29 -22.14 -26.07
N THR A 10 -0.22 -20.92 -26.57
CA THR A 10 0.69 -19.90 -26.02
C THR A 10 0.01 -19.21 -24.85
N LEU A 11 0.62 -19.27 -23.68
CA LEU A 11 0.18 -18.54 -22.50
C LEU A 11 0.81 -17.16 -22.49
N ALA A 12 -0.01 -16.11 -22.47
CA ALA A 12 0.46 -14.74 -22.30
C ALA A 12 -0.01 -14.17 -20.97
N ILE A 13 0.93 -13.57 -20.23
CA ILE A 13 0.66 -12.88 -18.97
C ILE A 13 0.70 -11.39 -19.23
N ILE A 14 -0.44 -10.70 -19.05
CA ILE A 14 -0.53 -9.26 -19.15
C ILE A 14 -0.85 -8.70 -17.77
N LYS A 15 -0.04 -7.74 -17.35
CA LYS A 15 -0.15 -7.08 -16.04
C LYS A 15 -1.45 -6.26 -15.94
N ASN A 16 -1.91 -6.08 -14.73
CA ASN A 16 -2.93 -5.07 -14.46
C ASN A 16 -2.39 -3.68 -14.80
N SER A 17 -3.28 -2.80 -15.19
CA SER A 17 -2.91 -1.42 -15.54
C SER A 17 -3.90 -0.44 -14.94
N ILE A 18 -3.46 0.78 -14.75
CA ILE A 18 -4.25 1.90 -14.25
C ILE A 18 -4.32 2.96 -15.34
N ASP A 19 -5.53 3.46 -15.59
CA ASP A 19 -5.68 4.68 -16.39
C ASP A 19 -5.36 5.91 -15.52
N TYR A 20 -4.11 6.33 -15.59
CA TYR A 20 -3.64 7.49 -14.84
C TYR A 20 -4.21 8.84 -15.31
N ASN A 21 -5.00 8.86 -16.41
CA ASN A 21 -5.71 10.06 -16.85
C ASN A 21 -7.01 10.28 -16.09
N LEU A 22 -7.54 9.25 -15.42
CA LEU A 22 -8.76 9.39 -14.64
C LEU A 22 -8.57 10.39 -13.49
N PRO A 23 -9.57 11.25 -13.21
CA PRO A 23 -9.49 12.26 -12.15
C PRO A 23 -9.10 11.71 -10.77
N CYS A 24 -9.56 10.51 -10.43
CA CYS A 24 -9.24 9.85 -9.16
C CYS A 24 -7.73 9.59 -8.95
N TRP A 25 -6.93 9.54 -10.02
CA TRP A 25 -5.47 9.39 -9.95
C TRP A 25 -4.69 10.71 -10.10
N ASN A 26 -5.40 11.84 -10.26
CA ASN A 26 -4.81 13.17 -10.41
C ASN A 26 -5.11 14.08 -9.20
N MET A 27 -5.30 13.48 -8.03
CA MET A 27 -5.55 14.20 -6.79
C MET A 27 -4.31 14.98 -6.35
N GLU A 28 -4.50 16.24 -5.98
CA GLU A 28 -3.43 17.04 -5.39
C GLU A 28 -2.99 16.47 -4.06
N LYS A 29 -1.68 16.49 -3.82
CA LYS A 29 -1.15 16.12 -2.51
C LYS A 29 -1.64 17.10 -1.44
N LEU A 30 -2.17 16.55 -0.37
CA LEU A 30 -2.56 17.36 0.78
C LEU A 30 -1.37 18.18 1.29
N PRO A 31 -1.60 19.46 1.69
CA PRO A 31 -0.54 20.28 2.24
C PRO A 31 0.12 19.59 3.43
N LYS A 32 1.46 19.48 3.38
CA LYS A 32 2.20 18.91 4.51
C LYS A 32 2.22 19.94 5.65
N PRO A 33 1.98 19.52 6.90
CA PRO A 33 2.08 20.40 8.04
C PRO A 33 3.52 20.93 8.18
N LYS A 34 3.68 22.12 8.79
CA LYS A 34 4.99 22.74 9.01
C LYS A 34 5.97 21.86 9.80
N LYS A 35 5.47 21.00 10.69
CA LYS A 35 6.27 20.04 11.45
C LYS A 35 6.59 18.84 10.56
N LYS A 36 7.88 18.55 10.38
CA LYS A 36 8.36 17.40 9.61
C LYS A 36 8.15 16.12 10.43
N PHE A 37 7.29 15.24 9.97
CA PHE A 37 7.16 13.86 10.45
C PHE A 37 6.91 12.95 9.24
N THR A 38 7.25 11.67 9.35
CA THR A 38 6.97 10.68 8.33
C THR A 38 5.56 10.11 8.54
N ARG A 39 4.75 10.11 7.50
CA ARG A 39 3.41 9.53 7.48
C ARG A 39 3.45 8.13 6.90
N PHE A 40 3.15 7.15 7.72
CA PHE A 40 2.93 5.78 7.29
C PHE A 40 1.44 5.56 7.05
N GLY A 41 1.08 5.07 5.87
CA GLY A 41 -0.31 4.85 5.49
C GLY A 41 -0.60 3.42 5.08
N TRP A 42 -1.73 2.90 5.51
CA TRP A 42 -2.28 1.63 5.05
C TRP A 42 -3.66 1.87 4.45
N VAL A 43 -3.91 1.27 3.28
CA VAL A 43 -5.20 1.32 2.59
C VAL A 43 -5.70 -0.10 2.41
N GLY A 44 -6.86 -0.42 2.98
CA GLY A 44 -7.45 -1.75 2.86
C GLY A 44 -8.91 -1.80 3.32
N GLY A 45 -9.61 -2.81 2.85
CA GLY A 45 -11.01 -3.07 3.19
C GLY A 45 -11.15 -4.00 4.39
N ILE A 46 -12.32 -4.64 4.48
CA ILE A 46 -12.76 -5.44 5.63
C ILE A 46 -12.22 -6.88 5.66
N HIS A 47 -11.41 -7.30 4.69
CA HIS A 47 -10.93 -8.69 4.57
C HIS A 47 -9.44 -8.85 4.91
N HIS A 48 -8.85 -7.93 5.70
CA HIS A 48 -7.44 -7.89 6.01
C HIS A 48 -7.09 -8.20 7.47
N GLU A 49 -7.97 -8.86 8.22
CA GLU A 49 -7.71 -9.13 9.66
C GLU A 49 -6.43 -9.95 9.84
N GLN A 50 -6.27 -11.03 9.08
CA GLN A 50 -5.09 -11.90 9.19
C GLN A 50 -3.83 -11.18 8.73
N ASP A 51 -3.90 -10.45 7.63
CA ASP A 51 -2.79 -9.63 7.12
C ASP A 51 -2.29 -8.64 8.19
N LEU A 52 -3.21 -7.94 8.86
CA LEU A 52 -2.87 -6.97 9.89
C LEU A 52 -2.27 -7.60 11.16
N ARG A 53 -2.47 -8.91 11.43
CA ARG A 53 -1.82 -9.62 12.53
C ARG A 53 -0.30 -9.65 12.38
N TYR A 54 0.22 -9.67 11.15
CA TYR A 54 1.64 -9.55 10.85
C TYR A 54 2.20 -8.16 11.13
N PHE A 55 1.32 -7.18 11.29
CA PHE A 55 1.64 -5.80 11.64
C PHE A 55 1.28 -5.44 13.09
N SER A 56 0.87 -6.43 13.89
CA SER A 56 0.35 -6.22 15.25
C SER A 56 1.38 -5.53 16.16
N GLY A 57 1.01 -4.37 16.68
CA GLY A 57 1.83 -3.60 17.61
C GLY A 57 3.06 -2.91 16.99
N VAL A 58 3.32 -3.06 15.69
CA VAL A 58 4.43 -2.39 15.01
C VAL A 58 4.43 -0.87 15.27
N PRO A 59 3.30 -0.14 15.18
CA PRO A 59 3.28 1.29 15.48
C PRO A 59 3.80 1.64 16.88
N HIS A 60 3.50 0.82 17.88
CA HIS A 60 4.01 1.01 19.24
C HIS A 60 5.55 0.96 19.29
N PHE A 61 6.14 -0.08 18.74
CA PHE A 61 7.59 -0.28 18.77
C PHE A 61 8.35 0.75 17.91
N VAL A 62 7.81 1.13 16.78
CA VAL A 62 8.41 2.20 15.94
C VAL A 62 8.37 3.54 16.68
N ASN A 63 7.23 3.87 17.32
CA ASN A 63 7.10 5.06 18.16
C ASN A 63 8.15 5.11 19.29
N GLN A 64 8.41 3.97 19.94
CA GLN A 64 9.47 3.87 20.97
C GLN A 64 10.86 4.12 20.39
N ARG A 65 11.13 3.62 19.20
CA ARG A 65 12.47 3.63 18.59
C ARG A 65 12.82 4.98 17.93
N VAL A 66 11.85 5.70 17.43
CA VAL A 66 12.05 6.91 16.60
C VAL A 66 11.57 8.18 17.30
N GLY A 67 10.68 8.06 18.25
CA GLY A 67 9.95 9.17 18.85
C GLY A 67 8.64 9.41 18.11
N ARG A 68 7.58 9.47 18.87
CA ARG A 68 6.19 9.64 18.40
C ARG A 68 5.97 10.94 17.63
N GLU A 69 6.66 12.00 18.01
CA GLU A 69 6.57 13.33 17.39
C GLU A 69 7.13 13.35 15.96
N ASN A 70 7.89 12.33 15.57
CA ASN A 70 8.51 12.21 14.25
C ASN A 70 7.72 11.36 13.27
N ILE A 71 6.61 10.76 13.71
CA ILE A 71 5.80 9.84 12.92
C ILE A 71 4.30 10.09 13.09
N ARG A 72 3.55 9.73 12.05
CA ARG A 72 2.09 9.64 12.05
C ARG A 72 1.64 8.37 11.33
N TRP A 73 0.55 7.79 11.81
CA TRP A 73 -0.06 6.60 11.25
C TRP A 73 -1.45 6.93 10.73
N ASP A 74 -1.71 6.63 9.47
CA ASP A 74 -2.98 6.87 8.83
C ASP A 74 -3.52 5.57 8.22
N PHE A 75 -4.71 5.13 8.66
CA PHE A 75 -5.34 3.88 8.23
C PHE A 75 -6.64 4.21 7.50
N PHE A 76 -6.75 3.78 6.24
CA PHE A 76 -7.85 4.11 5.35
C PHE A 76 -8.69 2.88 5.03
N GLY A 77 -10.03 3.06 4.92
CA GLY A 77 -10.97 2.02 4.54
C GLY A 77 -12.06 1.76 5.57
N HIS A 78 -12.12 2.57 6.65
CA HIS A 78 -13.21 2.52 7.62
C HIS A 78 -14.57 2.72 6.93
N PRO A 79 -15.66 2.03 7.36
CA PRO A 79 -16.99 2.27 6.82
C PRO A 79 -17.34 3.76 6.82
N PRO A 80 -18.00 4.26 5.77
CA PRO A 80 -18.45 5.66 5.71
C PRO A 80 -19.33 6.04 6.90
N ALA A 81 -19.35 7.33 7.24
CA ALA A 81 -20.12 7.85 8.38
C ALA A 81 -21.64 7.62 8.27
N ASN A 82 -22.16 7.40 7.06
CA ASN A 82 -23.56 7.08 6.80
C ASN A 82 -23.88 5.58 6.84
N THR A 83 -22.91 4.73 7.16
CA THR A 83 -23.16 3.30 7.40
C THR A 83 -24.05 3.14 8.63
N PRO A 84 -25.09 2.31 8.59
CA PRO A 84 -26.03 2.16 9.69
C PRO A 84 -25.35 1.78 11.00
N PRO A 85 -25.81 2.32 12.15
CA PRO A 85 -25.32 1.87 13.45
C PRO A 85 -25.55 0.36 13.63
N GLY A 86 -24.53 -0.33 14.13
CA GLY A 86 -24.56 -1.80 14.32
C GLY A 86 -24.18 -2.61 13.08
N ASP A 87 -23.78 -1.96 11.99
CA ASP A 87 -23.19 -2.66 10.84
C ASP A 87 -21.93 -3.40 11.28
N TRP A 88 -21.84 -4.66 10.87
CA TRP A 88 -20.75 -5.57 11.23
C TRP A 88 -19.35 -5.07 10.82
N GLN A 89 -19.26 -4.19 9.84
CA GLN A 89 -18.00 -3.58 9.40
C GLN A 89 -17.35 -2.75 10.51
N TYR A 90 -18.13 -2.13 11.41
CA TYR A 90 -17.58 -1.42 12.57
C TYR A 90 -16.88 -2.38 13.54
N ASP A 91 -17.40 -3.60 13.73
CA ASP A 91 -16.78 -4.60 14.58
C ASP A 91 -15.47 -5.10 13.99
N VAL A 92 -15.40 -5.26 12.67
CA VAL A 92 -14.15 -5.58 11.96
C VAL A 92 -13.10 -4.48 12.20
N TRP A 93 -13.47 -3.23 12.02
CA TRP A 93 -12.54 -2.13 12.22
C TRP A 93 -12.14 -1.90 13.68
N LYS A 94 -13.00 -2.24 14.63
CA LYS A 94 -12.65 -2.28 16.04
C LYS A 94 -11.54 -3.31 16.29
N LYS A 95 -11.67 -4.52 15.74
CA LYS A 95 -10.62 -5.54 15.80
C LYS A 95 -9.33 -5.07 15.14
N TYR A 96 -9.40 -4.45 13.96
CA TYR A 96 -8.22 -3.89 13.28
C TYR A 96 -7.49 -2.89 14.16
N LYS A 97 -8.22 -1.97 14.75
CA LYS A 97 -7.65 -0.99 15.69
C LYS A 97 -6.94 -1.68 16.86
N ASP A 98 -7.55 -2.69 17.45
CA ASP A 98 -6.97 -3.43 18.58
C ASP A 98 -5.71 -4.21 18.18
N ILE A 99 -5.67 -4.75 16.96
CA ILE A 99 -4.50 -5.44 16.39
C ILE A 99 -3.38 -4.43 16.12
N ILE A 100 -3.64 -3.42 15.33
CA ILE A 100 -2.64 -2.45 14.85
C ILE A 100 -2.04 -1.66 16.02
N LEU A 101 -2.89 -1.19 16.93
CA LEU A 101 -2.49 -0.34 18.04
C LEU A 101 -2.15 -1.13 19.32
N ARG A 102 -1.93 -2.43 19.20
CA ARG A 102 -1.55 -3.28 20.35
C ARG A 102 -0.33 -2.70 21.05
N GLY A 103 -0.44 -2.55 22.37
CA GLY A 103 0.61 -1.98 23.20
C GLY A 103 0.81 -0.46 23.08
N PHE A 104 0.03 0.20 22.22
CA PHE A 104 0.15 1.64 22.01
C PHE A 104 -0.17 2.43 23.28
N LYS A 105 0.81 3.19 23.79
CA LYS A 105 0.67 4.00 25.00
C LYS A 105 0.94 5.47 24.70
N GLY A 106 0.23 6.35 25.39
CA GLY A 106 0.40 7.81 25.35
C GLY A 106 -0.44 8.50 24.29
N GLY A 107 -0.08 9.74 23.91
CA GLY A 107 -0.88 10.61 23.04
C GLY A 107 -1.10 10.07 21.62
N LYS A 108 -2.15 10.53 20.99
CA LYS A 108 -2.57 10.11 19.65
C LYS A 108 -1.65 10.69 18.58
N ASN A 109 -0.97 9.82 17.79
CA ASN A 109 -0.29 10.17 16.54
C ASN A 109 -0.76 9.26 15.40
N TRP A 110 -2.02 8.86 15.43
CA TRP A 110 -2.68 8.02 14.44
C TRP A 110 -4.10 8.48 14.16
N ASP A 111 -4.59 8.22 12.96
CA ASP A 111 -5.99 8.39 12.59
C ASP A 111 -6.50 7.20 11.76
N ILE A 112 -7.80 6.97 11.85
CA ILE A 112 -8.55 6.05 11.01
C ILE A 112 -9.47 6.90 10.15
N HIS A 113 -9.39 6.69 8.84
CA HIS A 113 -10.09 7.48 7.85
C HIS A 113 -11.14 6.62 7.13
N TYR A 114 -12.23 7.25 6.74
CA TYR A 114 -13.26 6.61 5.93
C TYR A 114 -12.72 6.17 4.58
N ALA A 115 -13.29 5.07 4.07
CA ALA A 115 -13.12 4.68 2.68
C ALA A 115 -13.57 5.83 1.77
N GLN A 116 -12.84 6.02 0.69
CA GLN A 116 -13.20 7.01 -0.31
C GLN A 116 -14.05 6.39 -1.39
N THR A 117 -14.88 7.21 -2.04
CA THR A 117 -15.59 6.83 -3.26
C THR A 117 -14.61 6.57 -4.41
N PRO A 118 -14.96 5.77 -5.42
CA PRO A 118 -14.06 5.44 -6.53
C PRO A 118 -13.47 6.66 -7.23
N ASP A 119 -14.22 7.73 -7.38
CA ASP A 119 -13.78 9.00 -7.98
C ASP A 119 -12.75 9.77 -7.14
N ARG A 120 -12.64 9.45 -5.85
CA ARG A 120 -11.71 10.06 -4.89
C ARG A 120 -10.70 9.07 -4.31
N TYR A 121 -10.65 7.86 -4.85
CA TYR A 121 -9.83 6.77 -4.30
C TYR A 121 -8.36 7.16 -4.12
N GLY A 122 -7.77 7.83 -5.10
CA GLY A 122 -6.39 8.28 -5.05
C GLY A 122 -6.07 9.27 -3.94
N GLN A 123 -7.09 9.95 -3.37
CA GLN A 123 -6.89 10.92 -2.29
C GLN A 123 -6.26 10.28 -1.05
N MET A 124 -6.51 9.00 -0.78
CA MET A 124 -5.92 8.29 0.35
C MET A 124 -4.40 8.26 0.26
N PHE A 125 -3.84 8.13 -0.94
CA PHE A 125 -2.39 8.11 -1.16
C PHE A 125 -1.75 9.48 -1.02
N THR A 126 -2.48 10.57 -1.21
CA THR A 126 -1.93 11.93 -1.05
C THR A 126 -1.55 12.26 0.38
N ALA A 127 -2.08 11.53 1.35
CA ALA A 127 -1.90 11.77 2.78
C ALA A 127 -0.69 11.05 3.40
N MET A 128 0.05 10.21 2.64
CA MET A 128 1.13 9.40 3.19
C MET A 128 2.48 9.66 2.52
N ASP A 129 3.56 9.33 3.22
CA ASP A 129 4.93 9.37 2.71
C ASP A 129 5.46 7.96 2.41
N VAL A 130 4.97 6.95 3.11
CA VAL A 130 5.29 5.52 2.93
C VAL A 130 4.00 4.73 3.02
N ALA A 131 3.74 3.90 2.03
CA ALA A 131 2.61 2.97 2.04
C ALA A 131 2.99 1.62 2.65
N LEU A 132 2.04 0.98 3.31
CA LEU A 132 2.20 -0.30 4.01
C LEU A 132 1.30 -1.35 3.37
N ALA A 133 1.84 -2.54 3.11
CA ALA A 133 1.09 -3.69 2.63
C ALA A 133 1.50 -4.97 3.40
N PRO A 134 1.13 -5.09 4.68
CA PRO A 134 1.25 -6.35 5.38
C PRO A 134 0.31 -7.37 4.75
N LEU A 135 0.83 -8.56 4.44
CA LEU A 135 0.08 -9.69 3.94
C LEU A 135 0.47 -10.95 4.70
N GLU A 136 -0.51 -11.80 4.96
CA GLU A 136 -0.29 -13.17 5.40
C GLU A 136 0.25 -14.00 4.24
N MET A 137 1.18 -14.93 4.52
CA MET A 137 1.62 -15.91 3.52
C MET A 137 0.58 -17.01 3.37
N ASN A 138 -0.14 -16.99 2.27
CA ASN A 138 -1.08 -18.03 1.87
C ASN A 138 -1.31 -17.96 0.36
N ASP A 139 -1.85 -19.03 -0.23
CA ASP A 139 -2.06 -19.15 -1.68
C ASP A 139 -2.92 -18.02 -2.27
N PHE A 140 -3.88 -17.52 -1.48
CA PHE A 140 -4.72 -16.40 -1.90
C PHE A 140 -3.93 -15.10 -2.05
N ASN A 141 -3.11 -14.76 -1.05
CA ASN A 141 -2.30 -13.55 -1.09
C ASN A 141 -1.16 -13.67 -2.11
N ASP A 142 -0.61 -14.87 -2.28
CA ASP A 142 0.43 -15.15 -3.28
C ASP A 142 -0.11 -15.01 -4.72
N SER A 143 -1.40 -15.23 -4.90
CA SER A 143 -2.10 -15.05 -6.19
C SER A 143 -2.60 -13.63 -6.44
N LYS A 144 -2.41 -12.69 -5.51
CA LYS A 144 -2.84 -11.28 -5.67
C LYS A 144 -2.00 -10.58 -6.73
N SER A 145 -2.62 -9.58 -7.33
CA SER A 145 -1.92 -8.73 -8.28
C SER A 145 -1.10 -7.64 -7.59
N GLU A 146 -0.19 -7.10 -8.34
CA GLU A 146 0.74 -6.01 -8.00
C GLU A 146 0.09 -4.61 -7.98
N ILE A 147 -1.23 -4.50 -8.07
CA ILE A 147 -1.93 -3.21 -8.27
C ILE A 147 -1.55 -2.15 -7.21
N LYS A 148 -1.25 -2.58 -5.98
CA LYS A 148 -0.81 -1.68 -4.92
C LYS A 148 0.51 -0.98 -5.25
N VAL A 149 1.39 -1.62 -5.99
CA VAL A 149 2.64 -1.04 -6.49
C VAL A 149 2.33 0.12 -7.44
N ALA A 150 1.43 -0.10 -8.40
CA ALA A 150 1.01 0.90 -9.37
C ALA A 150 0.32 2.11 -8.70
N GLU A 151 -0.57 1.85 -7.74
CA GLU A 151 -1.24 2.89 -6.93
C GLU A 151 -0.23 3.76 -6.18
N CYS A 152 0.73 3.15 -5.51
CA CYS A 152 1.77 3.86 -4.74
C CYS A 152 2.71 4.65 -5.66
N GLY A 153 3.15 4.04 -6.76
CA GLY A 153 4.05 4.67 -7.71
C GLY A 153 3.47 5.93 -8.34
N ARG A 154 2.16 5.95 -8.65
CA ARG A 154 1.48 7.15 -9.16
C ARG A 154 1.73 8.38 -8.29
N TYR A 155 1.74 8.21 -6.98
CA TYR A 155 1.92 9.30 -6.03
C TYR A 155 3.35 9.48 -5.51
N LYS A 156 4.33 8.77 -6.08
CA LYS A 156 5.74 8.79 -5.65
C LYS A 156 5.89 8.39 -4.17
N ILE A 157 5.21 7.32 -3.79
CA ILE A 157 5.19 6.79 -2.44
C ILE A 157 5.84 5.40 -2.47
N PRO A 158 6.96 5.17 -1.77
CA PRO A 158 7.55 3.84 -1.69
C PRO A 158 6.61 2.90 -0.92
N LEU A 159 6.61 1.64 -1.32
CA LEU A 159 5.84 0.58 -0.68
C LEU A 159 6.73 -0.25 0.23
N VAL A 160 6.30 -0.45 1.48
CA VAL A 160 6.85 -1.46 2.39
C VAL A 160 5.83 -2.57 2.51
N ALA A 161 6.16 -3.75 2.03
CA ALA A 161 5.25 -4.87 1.89
C ALA A 161 5.83 -6.16 2.47
N THR A 162 4.97 -7.12 2.85
CA THR A 162 5.42 -8.50 3.04
C THR A 162 5.89 -9.05 1.70
N ASN A 163 7.00 -9.80 1.70
CA ASN A 163 7.48 -10.50 0.51
C ASN A 163 6.54 -11.67 0.19
N CYS A 164 5.51 -11.36 -0.58
CA CYS A 164 4.39 -12.24 -0.90
C CYS A 164 3.81 -11.88 -2.26
N GLY A 165 3.54 -12.88 -3.09
CA GLY A 165 2.93 -12.71 -4.40
C GLY A 165 3.76 -11.85 -5.35
N ALA A 166 3.09 -11.01 -6.14
CA ALA A 166 3.72 -10.23 -7.19
C ALA A 166 4.57 -9.03 -6.69
N TYR A 167 4.72 -8.84 -5.38
CA TYR A 167 5.49 -7.69 -4.89
C TYR A 167 6.99 -7.85 -5.08
N ASP A 168 7.52 -9.07 -5.03
CA ASP A 168 8.95 -9.38 -5.19
C ASP A 168 9.48 -9.05 -6.59
N GLU A 169 8.62 -9.09 -7.61
CA GLU A 169 8.97 -8.67 -8.98
C GLU A 169 9.22 -7.15 -9.10
N TRP A 170 8.57 -6.34 -8.25
CA TRP A 170 8.51 -4.89 -8.44
C TRP A 170 9.18 -4.08 -7.35
N ILE A 171 9.32 -4.64 -6.16
CA ILE A 171 9.93 -3.95 -5.04
C ILE A 171 11.37 -4.39 -4.86
N VAL A 172 12.27 -3.44 -5.06
CA VAL A 172 13.72 -3.61 -4.83
C VAL A 172 14.10 -2.87 -3.56
N ASP A 173 14.69 -3.60 -2.61
CA ASP A 173 15.05 -3.09 -1.29
C ASP A 173 15.96 -1.84 -1.35
N GLY A 174 15.48 -0.76 -0.74
CA GLY A 174 16.17 0.54 -0.70
C GLY A 174 16.15 1.33 -2.01
N GLU A 175 15.57 0.79 -3.09
CA GLU A 175 15.49 1.43 -4.40
C GLU A 175 14.07 1.88 -4.74
N THR A 176 13.06 1.01 -4.61
CA THR A 176 11.65 1.31 -4.90
C THR A 176 10.75 1.15 -3.68
N GLY A 177 11.22 0.47 -2.65
CA GLY A 177 10.54 0.18 -1.40
C GLY A 177 11.33 -0.77 -0.53
N PHE A 178 10.62 -1.58 0.27
CA PHE A 178 11.21 -2.66 1.05
C PHE A 178 10.29 -3.86 1.11
N LEU A 179 10.88 -5.07 1.05
CA LEU A 179 10.20 -6.33 1.28
C LEU A 179 10.52 -6.87 2.68
N ILE A 180 9.50 -7.28 3.39
CA ILE A 180 9.60 -7.85 4.74
C ILE A 180 9.48 -9.36 4.63
N ALA A 181 10.49 -10.08 5.06
CA ALA A 181 10.45 -11.53 5.09
C ALA A 181 9.32 -12.03 6.03
N PRO A 182 8.49 -12.96 5.59
CA PRO A 182 7.28 -13.37 6.32
C PRO A 182 7.58 -14.10 7.64
N ASP A 183 8.76 -14.66 7.80
CA ASP A 183 9.20 -15.36 9.01
C ASP A 183 9.70 -14.43 10.13
N LYS A 184 9.91 -13.14 9.84
CA LYS A 184 10.43 -12.14 10.79
C LYS A 184 9.56 -10.88 10.86
N PRO A 185 8.24 -10.99 11.04
CA PRO A 185 7.35 -9.89 10.72
C PRO A 185 7.58 -8.64 11.59
N ILE A 186 7.51 -8.73 12.91
CA ILE A 186 7.48 -7.55 13.79
C ILE A 186 8.82 -6.83 13.85
N THR A 187 9.90 -7.57 14.10
CA THR A 187 11.23 -6.97 14.26
C THR A 187 11.72 -6.30 12.98
N GLU A 188 11.44 -6.92 11.84
CA GLU A 188 11.84 -6.40 10.55
C GLU A 188 11.01 -5.19 10.13
N TRP A 189 9.67 -5.24 10.32
CA TRP A 189 8.82 -4.07 10.15
C TRP A 189 9.33 -2.89 10.99
N VAL A 190 9.61 -3.09 12.27
CA VAL A 190 10.12 -2.04 13.16
C VAL A 190 11.46 -1.49 12.68
N ARG A 191 12.37 -2.35 12.23
CA ARG A 191 13.67 -1.95 11.69
C ARG A 191 13.52 -1.06 10.45
N ILE A 192 12.78 -1.54 9.45
CA ILE A 192 12.61 -0.86 8.15
C ILE A 192 11.85 0.46 8.32
N LEU A 193 10.73 0.47 9.03
CA LEU A 193 9.97 1.70 9.23
C LEU A 193 10.75 2.74 10.06
N SER A 194 11.61 2.30 10.97
CA SER A 194 12.53 3.21 11.67
C SER A 194 13.58 3.82 10.72
N ILE A 195 14.07 3.07 9.73
CA ILE A 195 14.95 3.57 8.67
C ILE A 195 14.23 4.62 7.85
N CYS A 196 13.00 4.32 7.37
CA CYS A 196 12.19 5.26 6.61
C CYS A 196 11.94 6.57 7.38
N ALA A 197 11.54 6.47 8.66
CA ALA A 197 11.26 7.63 9.49
C ALA A 197 12.48 8.53 9.71
N LYS A 198 13.68 7.95 9.80
CA LYS A 198 14.94 8.70 10.02
C LYS A 198 15.56 9.23 8.73
N ASN A 199 15.14 8.75 7.57
CA ASN A 199 15.75 9.06 6.27
C ASN A 199 14.72 9.55 5.23
N PRO A 200 14.16 10.75 5.38
CA PRO A 200 13.17 11.27 4.43
C PRO A 200 13.72 11.42 3.00
N GLY A 201 15.02 11.62 2.85
CA GLY A 201 15.68 11.64 1.53
C GLY A 201 15.65 10.28 0.84
N LEU A 202 15.84 9.18 1.59
CA LEU A 202 15.69 7.82 1.07
C LEU A 202 14.25 7.55 0.64
N VAL A 203 13.28 7.91 1.48
CA VAL A 203 11.84 7.76 1.18
C VAL A 203 11.48 8.49 -0.12
N LYS A 204 11.92 9.73 -0.28
CA LYS A 204 11.68 10.52 -1.50
C LYS A 204 12.29 9.83 -2.73
N ARG A 205 13.56 9.41 -2.66
CA ARG A 205 14.24 8.74 -3.79
C ARG A 205 13.54 7.44 -4.18
N MET A 206 13.20 6.58 -3.20
CA MET A 206 12.47 5.34 -3.47
C MET A 206 11.12 5.60 -4.15
N GLY A 207 10.37 6.59 -3.69
CA GLY A 207 9.11 6.97 -4.30
C GLY A 207 9.26 7.48 -5.74
N GLU A 208 10.29 8.25 -6.04
CA GLU A 208 10.60 8.70 -7.39
C GLU A 208 11.01 7.54 -8.32
N ASN A 209 11.76 6.58 -7.80
CA ASN A 209 12.13 5.38 -8.55
C ASN A 209 10.91 4.49 -8.82
N LEU A 210 10.07 4.26 -7.79
CA LEU A 210 8.83 3.49 -7.95
C LEU A 210 7.90 4.14 -8.98
N HIS A 211 7.81 5.47 -8.99
CA HIS A 211 7.02 6.21 -9.95
C HIS A 211 7.48 5.97 -11.39
N LYS A 212 8.78 6.07 -11.67
CA LYS A 212 9.34 5.80 -13.01
C LYS A 212 9.00 4.38 -13.46
N LEU A 213 9.23 3.40 -12.59
CA LEU A 213 8.93 2.01 -12.86
C LEU A 213 7.44 1.80 -13.18
N THR A 214 6.55 2.43 -12.43
CA THR A 214 5.10 2.24 -12.62
C THR A 214 4.56 3.00 -13.82
N GLU A 215 5.08 4.16 -14.17
CA GLU A 215 4.73 4.84 -15.42
C GLU A 215 5.14 4.04 -16.66
N GLU A 216 6.20 3.26 -16.58
CA GLU A 216 6.64 2.41 -17.69
C GLU A 216 5.82 1.14 -17.85
N ASN A 217 5.40 0.53 -16.73
CA ASN A 217 4.88 -0.84 -16.73
C ASN A 217 3.38 -0.94 -16.42
N PHE A 218 2.74 0.09 -15.85
CA PHE A 218 1.36 0.01 -15.38
C PHE A 218 0.43 1.08 -15.96
N ASP A 219 0.96 2.03 -16.74
CA ASP A 219 0.11 2.99 -17.44
C ASP A 219 -0.72 2.26 -18.51
N MET A 220 -2.05 2.38 -18.41
CA MET A 220 -2.98 1.74 -19.34
C MET A 220 -2.68 2.10 -20.79
N ASN A 221 -2.26 3.33 -21.09
CA ASN A 221 -1.94 3.74 -22.45
C ASN A 221 -0.75 2.97 -23.04
N LYS A 222 0.15 2.47 -22.20
CA LYS A 222 1.29 1.65 -22.64
C LYS A 222 0.93 0.17 -22.70
N VAL A 223 0.18 -0.32 -21.72
CA VAL A 223 -0.18 -1.74 -21.58
C VAL A 223 -1.25 -2.16 -22.59
N VAL A 224 -2.16 -1.25 -22.99
CA VAL A 224 -3.25 -1.58 -23.91
C VAL A 224 -2.73 -2.03 -25.29
N GLY A 225 -1.64 -1.44 -25.77
CA GLY A 225 -1.01 -1.86 -27.02
C GLY A 225 -0.55 -3.31 -27.02
N GLN A 226 0.00 -3.78 -25.91
CA GLN A 226 0.40 -5.19 -25.73
C GLN A 226 -0.82 -6.13 -25.74
N ARG A 227 -1.94 -5.70 -25.15
CA ARG A 227 -3.19 -6.47 -25.15
C ARG A 227 -3.77 -6.58 -26.56
N LEU A 228 -3.80 -5.47 -27.30
CA LEU A 228 -4.31 -5.45 -28.68
C LEU A 228 -3.48 -6.37 -29.59
N ALA A 229 -2.15 -6.27 -29.51
CA ALA A 229 -1.27 -7.16 -30.28
C ALA A 229 -1.55 -8.64 -30.03
N LEU A 230 -1.78 -9.04 -28.77
CA LEU A 230 -2.14 -10.42 -28.44
C LEU A 230 -3.49 -10.83 -28.99
N TYR A 231 -4.48 -9.94 -29.04
CA TYR A 231 -5.78 -10.26 -29.64
C TYR A 231 -5.71 -10.38 -31.16
N GLU A 232 -4.81 -9.64 -31.81
CA GLU A 232 -4.61 -9.73 -33.26
C GLU A 232 -3.87 -11.01 -33.67
N GLU A 233 -3.10 -11.62 -32.76
CA GLU A 233 -2.40 -12.89 -32.98
C GLU A 233 -3.29 -14.13 -32.75
N CYS A 234 -4.48 -13.96 -32.15
CA CYS A 234 -5.44 -15.03 -31.87
C CYS A 234 -6.47 -15.18 -32.99
#